data_e86707acf4abd52cf8e45fe2f9868053
#
_entry.id   e86707acf4abd52cf8e45fe2f9868053
#
_cell.length_a   1.000
_cell.length_b   1.000
_cell.length_c   1.000
_cell.angle_alpha   90.00
_cell.angle_beta   90.00
_cell.angle_gamma   90.00
#
_symmetry.space_group_name_H-M   'P 1'
#
loop_
_entity.id
_entity.type
_entity.pdbx_description
1 polymer ?
#
loop_
_entity_poly.entity_id
_entity_poly.type
_entity_poly.pdbx_seq_one_letter_code
_entity_poly.pdbx_strand_id
1 'polypeptide(L)'
;NALYTKLYKKEQDYVEVSMVVVLREFQGKGYMKKILAHPFKEAEEQGIPCVLDTDTKLNVAKYTKCGMKNTGSKKLKSGQYLYAMEYRKPAAV
;
A
#
# COMPACT_ATOMS: atom_id res chain seq x y z
N ASN A 1 -13.97 7.68 0.77
CA ASN A 1 -13.39 6.90 1.86
C ASN A 1 -12.53 5.77 1.32
N ALA A 2 -11.32 5.70 1.80
CA ALA A 2 -10.39 4.66 1.40
C ALA A 2 -10.81 3.29 1.97
N LEU A 3 -10.53 2.23 1.23
CA LEU A 3 -10.88 0.87 1.65
C LEU A 3 -10.23 0.50 2.98
N TYR A 4 -8.95 0.87 3.18
CA TYR A 4 -8.26 0.54 4.42
C TYR A 4 -8.88 1.18 5.65
N THR A 5 -9.60 2.30 5.50
CA THR A 5 -10.33 2.93 6.61
C THR A 5 -11.40 2.01 7.17
N LYS A 6 -11.97 1.15 6.32
CA LYS A 6 -12.97 0.16 6.73
C LYS A 6 -12.32 -1.11 7.29
N LEU A 7 -11.11 -1.43 6.83
CA LEU A 7 -10.40 -2.64 7.26
C LEU A 7 -9.70 -2.44 8.59
N TYR A 8 -9.29 -1.22 8.91
CA TYR A 8 -8.62 -0.90 10.17
C TYR A 8 -9.57 -0.12 11.05
N LYS A 9 -9.76 -0.62 12.26
CA LYS A 9 -10.61 0.03 13.23
C LYS A 9 -9.97 1.31 13.75
N LYS A 10 -10.78 2.19 14.31
CA LYS A 10 -10.32 3.51 14.78
C LYS A 10 -9.18 3.43 15.79
N GLU A 11 -9.09 2.35 16.55
CA GLU A 11 -8.06 2.18 17.56
C GLU A 11 -6.70 1.78 17.00
N GLN A 12 -6.62 1.45 15.71
CA GLN A 12 -5.36 1.04 15.10
C GLN A 12 -4.81 2.17 14.25
N ASP A 13 -3.62 2.66 14.60
CA ASP A 13 -2.93 3.64 13.79
C ASP A 13 -2.29 3.01 12.56
N TYR A 14 -2.10 3.80 11.53
CA TYR A 14 -1.45 3.37 10.30
C TYR A 14 -0.82 4.57 9.58
N VAL A 15 0.18 4.29 8.75
CA VAL A 15 0.78 5.28 7.87
C VAL A 15 0.11 5.14 6.50
N GLU A 16 -0.54 6.21 6.05
CA GLU A 16 -1.23 6.23 4.77
C GLU A 16 -0.32 6.77 3.68
N VAL A 17 -0.23 6.04 2.57
CA VAL A 17 0.39 6.54 1.35
C VAL A 17 -0.74 6.97 0.43
N SER A 18 -0.94 8.28 0.31
CA SER A 18 -2.08 8.84 -0.44
C SER A 18 -1.98 8.61 -1.93
N MET A 19 -0.76 8.69 -2.48
CA MET A 19 -0.57 8.50 -3.90
C MET A 19 0.89 8.17 -4.19
N VAL A 20 1.10 7.17 -5.06
CA VAL A 20 2.42 6.87 -5.59
C VAL A 20 2.34 7.01 -7.11
N VAL A 21 2.99 8.02 -7.64
CA VAL A 21 3.06 8.29 -9.07
C VAL A 21 4.50 8.17 -9.52
N VAL A 22 4.77 7.23 -10.43
CA VAL A 22 6.08 7.06 -11.02
C VAL A 22 5.97 7.42 -12.49
N LEU A 23 6.70 8.44 -12.93
CA LEU A 23 6.69 8.86 -14.32
C LEU A 23 7.09 7.68 -15.21
N ARG A 24 6.50 7.64 -16.40
CA ARG A 24 6.65 6.51 -17.31
C ARG A 24 8.10 6.14 -17.59
N GLU A 25 8.96 7.15 -17.79
CA GLU A 25 10.37 6.94 -18.06
C GLU A 25 11.16 6.34 -16.90
N PHE A 26 10.61 6.37 -15.71
CA PHE A 26 11.24 5.81 -14.51
C PHE A 26 10.64 4.46 -14.09
N GLN A 27 9.57 4.02 -14.73
CA GLN A 27 8.96 2.74 -14.38
C GLN A 27 9.90 1.58 -14.70
N GLY A 28 9.86 0.55 -13.86
CA GLY A 28 10.69 -0.63 -14.03
C GLY A 28 12.13 -0.49 -13.56
N LYS A 29 12.49 0.65 -12.98
CA LYS A 29 13.86 0.92 -12.52
C LYS A 29 13.99 0.94 -11.00
N GLY A 30 13.02 0.38 -10.29
CA GLY A 30 13.06 0.32 -8.82
C GLY A 30 12.70 1.62 -8.11
N TYR A 31 12.21 2.62 -8.83
CA TYR A 31 11.86 3.90 -8.21
C TYR A 31 10.68 3.80 -7.25
N MET A 32 9.70 2.95 -7.55
CA MET A 32 8.56 2.74 -6.65
C MET A 32 9.04 2.24 -5.30
N LYS A 33 9.97 1.30 -5.28
CA LYS A 33 10.56 0.79 -4.04
C LYS A 33 11.28 1.88 -3.27
N LYS A 34 11.98 2.77 -3.96
CA LYS A 34 12.66 3.91 -3.33
C LYS A 34 11.68 4.91 -2.74
N ILE A 35 10.59 5.19 -3.45
CA ILE A 35 9.54 6.10 -2.98
C ILE A 35 8.88 5.55 -1.72
N LEU A 36 8.64 4.24 -1.66
CA LEU A 36 7.99 3.60 -0.54
C LEU A 36 8.91 3.40 0.66
N ALA A 37 10.22 3.51 0.48
CA ALA A 37 11.19 3.27 1.55
C ALA A 37 10.96 4.17 2.75
N HIS A 38 10.65 5.45 2.54
CA HIS A 38 10.42 6.40 3.63
C HIS A 38 9.17 6.07 4.44
N PRO A 39 7.97 5.92 3.85
CA PRO A 39 6.79 5.56 4.62
C PRO A 39 6.89 4.17 5.24
N PHE A 40 7.60 3.23 4.62
CA PHE A 40 7.83 1.91 5.22
C PHE A 40 8.67 2.03 6.49
N LYS A 41 9.76 2.81 6.43
CA LYS A 41 10.61 3.04 7.59
C LYS A 41 9.85 3.73 8.71
N GLU A 42 9.06 4.73 8.39
CA GLU A 42 8.23 5.44 9.37
C GLU A 42 7.26 4.47 10.06
N ALA A 43 6.60 3.62 9.30
CA ALA A 43 5.68 2.62 9.84
C ALA A 43 6.42 1.63 10.75
N GLU A 44 7.61 1.18 10.33
CA GLU A 44 8.44 0.27 11.13
C GLU A 44 8.86 0.88 12.46
N GLU A 45 9.27 2.14 12.45
CA GLU A 45 9.71 2.83 13.66
C GLU A 45 8.57 3.01 14.65
N GLN A 46 7.36 3.20 14.15
CA GLN A 46 6.18 3.37 14.99
C GLN A 46 5.47 2.06 15.33
N GLY A 47 5.87 0.95 14.74
CA GLY A 47 5.24 -0.34 14.96
C GLY A 47 3.81 -0.43 14.42
N ILE A 48 3.51 0.31 13.35
CA ILE A 48 2.18 0.36 12.73
C ILE A 48 2.27 -0.01 11.26
N PRO A 49 1.16 -0.41 10.62
CA PRO A 49 1.20 -0.75 9.20
C PRO A 49 1.27 0.48 8.30
N CYS A 50 1.86 0.29 7.12
CA CYS A 50 1.81 1.26 6.04
C CYS A 50 0.79 0.77 5.02
N VAL A 51 -0.18 1.61 4.66
CA VAL A 51 -1.31 1.21 3.83
C VAL A 51 -1.50 2.14 2.64
N LEU A 52 -2.03 1.58 1.56
CA LEU A 52 -2.48 2.35 0.40
C LEU A 52 -3.58 1.58 -0.33
N ASP A 53 -4.33 2.30 -1.15
CA ASP A 53 -5.30 1.71 -2.06
C ASP A 53 -4.79 1.83 -3.49
N THR A 54 -5.13 0.87 -4.31
CA THR A 54 -4.88 0.94 -5.75
C THR A 54 -6.06 0.35 -6.52
N ASP A 55 -6.21 0.75 -7.76
CA ASP A 55 -7.37 0.38 -8.57
C ASP A 55 -7.05 -0.60 -9.70
N THR A 56 -5.82 -1.07 -9.81
CA THR A 56 -5.43 -2.01 -10.86
C THR A 56 -4.68 -3.23 -10.31
N LYS A 57 -4.91 -4.39 -10.93
CA LYS A 57 -4.17 -5.60 -10.59
C LYS A 57 -2.68 -5.47 -10.92
N LEU A 58 -2.35 -4.69 -11.94
CA LEU A 58 -0.96 -4.43 -12.30
C LEU A 58 -0.23 -3.75 -11.15
N ASN A 59 -0.85 -2.74 -10.54
CA ASN A 59 -0.29 -2.05 -9.40
C ASN A 59 -0.21 -2.96 -8.16
N VAL A 60 -1.20 -3.82 -7.95
CA VAL A 60 -1.14 -4.82 -6.87
C VAL A 60 0.12 -5.66 -7.02
N ALA A 61 0.42 -6.13 -8.23
CA ALA A 61 1.63 -6.92 -8.48
C ALA A 61 2.90 -6.11 -8.20
N LYS A 62 2.93 -4.84 -8.60
CA LYS A 62 4.08 -3.97 -8.38
C LYS A 62 4.32 -3.71 -6.89
N TYR A 63 3.25 -3.41 -6.15
CA TYR A 63 3.35 -3.19 -4.70
C TYR A 63 3.73 -4.47 -3.96
N THR A 64 3.25 -5.61 -4.42
CA THR A 64 3.63 -6.91 -3.85
C THR A 64 5.14 -7.13 -3.98
N LYS A 65 5.72 -6.77 -5.11
CA LYS A 65 7.17 -6.85 -5.31
C LYS A 65 7.94 -5.92 -4.38
N CYS A 66 7.30 -4.83 -3.94
CA CYS A 66 7.90 -3.90 -2.98
C CYS A 66 7.77 -4.37 -1.53
N GLY A 67 7.12 -5.49 -1.29
CA GLY A 67 6.95 -6.05 0.05
C GLY A 67 5.58 -5.84 0.66
N MET A 68 4.63 -5.30 -0.09
CA MET A 68 3.26 -5.11 0.40
C MET A 68 2.42 -6.36 0.16
N LYS A 69 1.33 -6.45 0.91
CA LYS A 69 0.40 -7.56 0.84
C LYS A 69 -1.00 -7.03 0.56
N ASN A 70 -1.74 -7.69 -0.32
CA ASN A 70 -3.14 -7.34 -0.55
C ASN A 70 -3.97 -7.87 0.62
N THR A 71 -4.64 -6.96 1.33
CA THR A 71 -5.42 -7.31 2.53
C THR A 71 -6.93 -7.27 2.30
N GLY A 72 -7.37 -6.75 1.17
CA GLY A 72 -8.78 -6.72 0.86
C GLY A 72 -9.07 -6.08 -0.47
N SER A 73 -10.31 -6.18 -0.90
CA SER A 73 -10.75 -5.56 -2.13
C SER A 73 -12.22 -5.17 -2.02
N LYS A 74 -12.63 -4.21 -2.84
CA LYS A 74 -14.00 -3.73 -2.89
C LYS A 74 -14.36 -3.44 -4.34
N LYS A 75 -15.52 -3.93 -4.79
CA LYS A 75 -16.06 -3.61 -6.10
C LYS A 75 -16.80 -2.28 -6.02
N LEU A 76 -16.43 -1.34 -6.87
CA LEU A 76 -17.10 -0.05 -6.96
C LEU A 76 -18.35 -0.15 -7.83
N LYS A 77 -19.23 0.86 -7.75
CA LYS A 77 -20.45 0.91 -8.56
C LYS A 77 -20.16 0.89 -10.06
N SER A 78 -19.01 1.41 -10.46
CA SER A 78 -18.56 1.41 -11.85
C SER A 78 -18.16 0.01 -12.36
N GLY A 79 -18.10 -1.00 -11.49
CA GLY A 79 -17.57 -2.31 -11.81
C GLY A 79 -16.07 -2.46 -11.58
N GLN A 80 -15.39 -1.36 -11.35
CA GLN A 80 -13.97 -1.34 -11.06
C GLN A 80 -13.70 -1.80 -9.63
N TYR A 81 -12.54 -2.41 -9.39
CA TYR A 81 -12.15 -2.86 -8.05
C TYR A 81 -11.17 -1.88 -7.42
N LEU A 82 -11.25 -1.77 -6.12
CA LEU A 82 -10.27 -1.09 -5.29
C LEU A 82 -9.58 -2.15 -4.43
N TYR A 83 -8.26 -2.10 -4.36
CA TYR A 83 -7.46 -3.07 -3.62
C TYR A 83 -6.70 -2.39 -2.50
N ALA A 84 -6.79 -2.93 -1.29
CA ALA A 84 -6.03 -2.43 -0.16
C ALA A 84 -4.71 -3.17 -0.06
N MET A 85 -3.62 -2.42 0.07
CA MET A 85 -2.28 -2.97 0.22
C MET A 85 -1.73 -2.56 1.57
N GLU A 86 -1.01 -3.48 2.21
CA GLU A 86 -0.43 -3.27 3.53
C GLU A 86 1.03 -3.71 3.56
N TYR A 87 1.86 -2.91 4.23
CA TYR A 87 3.20 -3.32 4.61
C TYR A 87 3.32 -3.31 6.12
N ARG A 88 3.85 -4.39 6.68
CA ARG A 88 4.24 -4.48 8.09
C ARG A 88 5.67 -4.95 8.17
N LYS A 89 6.39 -4.43 9.16
CA LYS A 89 7.73 -4.93 9.46
C LYS A 89 7.66 -6.44 9.71
N PRO A 90 8.49 -7.25 9.04
CA PRO A 90 8.51 -8.69 9.30
C PRO A 90 8.79 -8.98 10.78
N ALA A 91 8.11 -10.00 11.32
CA ALA A 91 8.33 -10.42 12.70
C ALA A 91 9.78 -10.87 12.87
N ALA A 92 10.38 -10.50 14.00
CA ALA A 92 11.68 -10.99 14.37
C ALA A 92 11.59 -12.50 14.65
N VAL A 93 12.54 -13.26 14.14
CA VAL A 93 12.58 -14.72 14.31
C VAL A 93 13.60 -15.09 15.39
#